data_a19b6889ec2d12445d47e1574ce76d72
#
_entry.id   a19b6889ec2d12445d47e1574ce76d72
#
_cell.length_a   1.000
_cell.length_b   1.000
_cell.length_c   1.000
_cell.angle_alpha   90.00
_cell.angle_beta   90.00
_cell.angle_gamma   90.00
#
_symmetry.space_group_name_H-M   'P 1'
#
loop_
_entity.id
_entity.type
_entity.pdbx_description
1 polymer ?
#
loop_
_entity_poly.entity_id
_entity_poly.type
_entity_poly.pdbx_seq_one_letter_code
_entity_poly.pdbx_strand_id
1 'polypeptide(L)'
;EYNGSIPPVLTSAIAWLSVQGSDFRALFNGRPVVIATHSGGGGHTVLAALRLQLAHLGAHVVGRQLVSNRSHPAADDSIADLIRRLRRYGASASASIR
;
A
#
# COMPACT_ATOMS: atom_id res chain seq x y z
N GLU A 1 -8.18 -2.90 8.71
CA GLU A 1 -8.54 -1.67 9.43
C GLU A 1 -8.78 -1.95 10.90
N TYR A 2 -8.35 -1.04 11.76
CA TYR A 2 -8.59 -1.12 13.18
C TYR A 2 -8.92 0.29 13.68
N ASN A 3 -10.16 0.50 14.07
CA ASN A 3 -10.67 1.81 14.52
C ASN A 3 -10.35 2.95 13.52
N GLY A 4 -10.56 2.69 12.25
CA GLY A 4 -10.35 3.68 11.19
C GLY A 4 -8.90 3.91 10.81
N SER A 5 -7.97 3.12 11.32
CA SER A 5 -6.55 3.31 11.04
C SER A 5 -5.85 2.00 10.70
N ILE A 6 -4.55 2.08 10.51
CA ILE A 6 -3.70 0.93 10.18
C ILE A 6 -3.68 -0.02 11.38
N PRO A 7 -3.87 -1.33 11.16
CA PRO A 7 -3.79 -2.29 12.26
C PRO A 7 -2.42 -2.24 12.95
N PRO A 8 -2.37 -2.37 14.28
CA PRO A 8 -1.11 -2.29 15.02
C PRO A 8 -0.04 -3.28 14.52
N VAL A 9 -0.45 -4.47 14.11
CA VAL A 9 0.49 -5.48 13.62
C VAL A 9 1.18 -5.01 12.33
N LEU A 10 0.47 -4.31 11.45
CA LEU A 10 1.05 -3.78 10.21
C LEU A 10 1.95 -2.58 10.49
N THR A 11 1.49 -1.67 11.35
CA THR A 11 2.31 -0.53 11.78
C THR A 11 3.61 -1.00 12.41
N SER A 12 3.55 -2.00 13.26
CA SER A 12 4.72 -2.59 13.90
C SER A 12 5.67 -3.22 12.88
N ALA A 13 5.15 -3.96 11.92
CA ALA A 13 5.95 -4.57 10.86
C ALA A 13 6.69 -3.50 10.03
N ILE A 14 6.00 -2.44 9.65
CA ILE A 14 6.61 -1.34 8.89
C ILE A 14 7.70 -0.65 9.73
N ALA A 15 7.45 -0.43 11.00
CA ALA A 15 8.43 0.17 11.91
C ALA A 15 9.70 -0.69 12.01
N TRP A 16 9.55 -1.99 12.18
CA TRP A 16 10.70 -2.90 12.22
C TRP A 16 11.49 -2.91 10.92
N LEU A 17 10.80 -2.91 9.78
CA LEU A 17 11.45 -2.88 8.47
C LEU A 17 12.23 -1.59 8.25
N SER A 18 11.74 -0.46 8.77
CA SER A 18 12.40 0.83 8.58
C SER A 18 13.68 0.98 9.39
N VAL A 19 13.92 0.16 10.42
CA VAL A 19 15.12 0.23 11.27
C VAL A 19 16.16 -0.83 10.95
N GLN A 20 16.04 -1.54 9.84
CA GLN A 20 16.95 -2.63 9.48
C GLN A 20 18.28 -2.16 8.88
N GLY A 21 18.50 -0.87 8.78
CA GLY A 21 19.74 -0.32 8.25
C GLY A 21 19.90 1.13 8.67
N SER A 22 20.91 1.79 8.14
CA SER A 22 21.15 3.20 8.42
C SER A 22 20.18 4.13 7.67
N ASP A 23 19.59 3.67 6.59
CA ASP A 23 18.62 4.43 5.81
C ASP A 23 17.22 3.85 6.02
N PHE A 24 16.39 4.59 6.74
CA PHE A 24 15.05 4.12 7.07
C PHE A 24 14.11 4.01 5.84
N ARG A 25 14.49 4.58 4.70
CA ARG A 25 13.73 4.49 3.46
C ARG A 25 14.23 3.40 2.51
N ALA A 26 15.35 2.79 2.79
CA ALA A 26 16.01 1.88 1.84
C ALA A 26 15.08 0.77 1.32
N LEU A 27 14.22 0.23 2.18
CA LEU A 27 13.37 -0.89 1.80
C LEU A 27 12.21 -0.48 0.92
N PHE A 28 11.63 0.70 1.15
CA PHE A 28 10.42 1.15 0.44
C PHE A 28 10.70 2.17 -0.65
N ASN A 29 11.86 2.81 -0.62
CA ASN A 29 12.15 3.92 -1.52
C ASN A 29 12.08 3.50 -2.99
N GLY A 30 11.24 4.20 -3.76
CA GLY A 30 11.08 3.93 -5.18
C GLY A 30 10.24 2.69 -5.51
N ARG A 31 9.78 1.93 -4.53
CA ARG A 31 8.97 0.75 -4.80
C ARG A 31 7.53 1.11 -5.11
N PRO A 32 6.95 0.57 -6.19
CA PRO A 32 5.53 0.70 -6.42
C PRO A 32 4.75 -0.16 -5.42
N VAL A 33 3.70 0.43 -4.87
CA VAL A 33 2.86 -0.22 -3.86
C VAL A 33 1.40 0.02 -4.21
N VAL A 34 0.59 -1.00 -4.13
CA VAL A 34 -0.86 -0.89 -4.17
C VAL A 34 -1.41 -1.13 -2.77
N ILE A 35 -2.47 -0.42 -2.43
CA ILE A 35 -3.09 -0.53 -1.12
C ILE A 35 -4.56 -0.92 -1.25
N ALA A 36 -5.01 -1.74 -0.30
CA ALA A 36 -6.37 -2.24 -0.28
C ALA A 36 -6.78 -2.52 1.16
N THR A 37 -8.08 -2.49 1.40
CA THR A 37 -8.63 -2.88 2.69
C THR A 37 -9.93 -3.64 2.50
N HIS A 38 -10.19 -4.58 3.40
CA HIS A 38 -11.50 -5.18 3.58
C HIS A 38 -11.98 -4.75 4.97
N SER A 39 -13.03 -3.92 5.02
CA SER A 39 -13.41 -3.25 6.26
C SER A 39 -14.92 -3.17 6.38
N GLY A 40 -15.43 -3.32 7.60
CA GLY A 40 -16.84 -3.05 7.89
C GLY A 40 -17.18 -1.58 8.00
N GLY A 41 -16.18 -0.70 8.04
CA GLY A 41 -16.34 0.72 8.33
C GLY A 41 -16.00 1.68 7.21
N GLY A 42 -16.13 1.34 5.97
CA GLY A 42 -15.87 2.24 4.84
C GLY A 42 -14.45 2.20 4.29
N GLY A 43 -13.43 2.11 5.14
CA GLY A 43 -12.05 1.85 4.73
C GLY A 43 -11.24 3.03 4.19
N HIS A 44 -11.84 4.18 3.95
CA HIS A 44 -11.12 5.31 3.34
C HIS A 44 -10.10 5.93 4.28
N THR A 45 -10.39 5.96 5.56
CA THR A 45 -9.48 6.55 6.56
C THR A 45 -8.21 5.74 6.71
N VAL A 46 -8.31 4.41 6.78
CA VAL A 46 -7.13 3.55 6.88
C VAL A 46 -6.27 3.64 5.62
N LEU A 47 -6.89 3.71 4.45
CA LEU A 47 -6.14 3.84 3.19
C LEU A 47 -5.43 5.19 3.10
N ALA A 48 -6.07 6.26 3.57
CA ALA A 48 -5.42 7.57 3.63
C ALA A 48 -4.19 7.54 4.53
N ALA A 49 -4.32 6.94 5.72
CA ALA A 49 -3.21 6.81 6.67
C ALA A 49 -2.06 5.98 6.08
N LEU A 50 -2.39 4.87 5.45
CA LEU A 50 -1.40 3.98 4.86
C LEU A 50 -0.68 4.64 3.69
N ARG A 51 -1.41 5.37 2.85
CA ARG A 51 -0.84 6.12 1.73
C ARG A 51 0.17 7.16 2.22
N LEU A 52 -0.18 7.91 3.25
CA LEU A 52 0.72 8.91 3.82
C LEU A 52 1.98 8.29 4.40
N GLN A 53 1.85 7.21 5.13
CA GLN A 53 3.00 6.54 5.75
C GLN A 53 3.94 5.96 4.69
N LEU A 54 3.42 5.26 3.70
CA LEU A 54 4.23 4.67 2.64
C LEU A 54 4.89 5.74 1.77
N ALA A 55 4.19 6.83 1.49
CA ALA A 55 4.77 7.97 0.77
C ALA A 55 5.92 8.60 1.55
N HIS A 56 5.77 8.72 2.86
CA HIS A 56 6.84 9.23 3.72
C HIS A 56 8.09 8.35 3.65
N LEU A 57 7.91 7.04 3.50
CA LEU A 57 9.00 6.09 3.35
C LEU A 57 9.54 6.00 1.92
N GLY A 58 9.04 6.84 1.02
CA GLY A 58 9.53 6.93 -0.34
C GLY A 58 8.89 5.98 -1.35
N ALA A 59 7.87 5.25 -0.97
CA ALA A 59 7.17 4.35 -1.88
C ALA A 59 6.35 5.14 -2.91
N HIS A 60 6.22 4.59 -4.10
CA HIS A 60 5.30 5.08 -5.13
C HIS A 60 3.96 4.38 -4.95
N VAL A 61 3.04 5.01 -4.23
CA VAL A 61 1.73 4.44 -3.98
C VAL A 61 0.85 4.68 -5.20
N VAL A 62 0.41 3.60 -5.84
CA VAL A 62 -0.44 3.66 -7.02
C VAL A 62 -1.73 4.41 -6.68
N GLY A 63 -2.18 5.27 -7.60
CA GLY A 63 -3.34 6.12 -7.34
C GLY A 63 -4.63 5.33 -7.09
N ARG A 64 -4.84 4.24 -7.81
CA ARG A 64 -5.99 3.38 -7.58
C ARG A 64 -5.81 2.56 -6.30
N GLN A 65 -6.86 2.49 -5.51
CA GLN A 65 -6.91 1.67 -4.29
C GLN A 65 -8.20 0.89 -4.25
N LEU A 66 -8.27 -0.17 -3.43
CA LEU A 66 -9.47 -0.99 -3.30
C LEU A 66 -10.03 -0.92 -1.90
N VAL A 67 -11.32 -0.66 -1.83
CA VAL A 67 -12.12 -0.81 -0.60
C VAL A 67 -13.08 -1.97 -0.84
N SER A 68 -13.05 -2.92 0.06
CA SER A 68 -13.93 -4.10 0.03
C SER A 68 -14.65 -4.23 1.37
N ASN A 69 -15.88 -4.68 1.34
CA ASN A 69 -16.63 -4.99 2.55
C ASN A 69 -17.65 -6.09 2.26
N ARG A 70 -18.36 -6.54 3.30
CA ARG A 70 -19.32 -7.63 3.15
C ARG A 70 -20.44 -7.29 2.18
N SER A 71 -20.92 -6.03 2.19
CA SER A 71 -22.02 -5.58 1.31
C SER A 71 -21.56 -5.32 -0.12
N HIS A 72 -20.31 -4.88 -0.28
CA HIS A 72 -19.72 -4.52 -1.57
C HIS A 72 -18.31 -5.12 -1.65
N PRO A 73 -18.22 -6.45 -1.85
CA PRO A 73 -16.91 -7.09 -1.97
C PRO A 73 -16.19 -6.62 -3.24
N ALA A 74 -14.87 -6.58 -3.18
CA ALA A 74 -14.07 -6.20 -4.33
C ALA A 74 -14.32 -7.15 -5.50
N ALA A 75 -14.56 -6.59 -6.69
CA ALA A 75 -14.74 -7.37 -7.89
C ALA A 75 -13.41 -7.94 -8.38
N ASP A 76 -13.45 -9.14 -8.97
CA ASP A 76 -12.26 -9.79 -9.51
C ASP A 76 -11.56 -8.92 -10.56
N ASP A 77 -12.32 -8.22 -11.40
CA ASP A 77 -11.76 -7.32 -12.41
C ASP A 77 -11.02 -6.15 -11.79
N SER A 78 -11.50 -5.63 -10.67
CA SER A 78 -10.84 -4.54 -9.95
C SER A 78 -9.53 -5.00 -9.33
N ILE A 79 -9.51 -6.20 -8.76
CA ILE A 79 -8.29 -6.81 -8.21
C ILE A 79 -7.28 -7.04 -9.33
N ALA A 80 -7.72 -7.60 -10.44
CA ALA A 80 -6.86 -7.86 -11.60
C ALA A 80 -6.25 -6.57 -12.16
N ASP A 81 -7.04 -5.50 -12.24
CA ASP A 81 -6.56 -4.19 -12.70
C ASP A 81 -5.51 -3.61 -11.75
N LEU A 82 -5.72 -3.74 -10.46
CA LEU A 82 -4.75 -3.25 -9.47
C LEU A 82 -3.42 -3.99 -9.60
N ILE A 83 -3.47 -5.31 -9.81
CA ILE A 83 -2.26 -6.12 -10.03
C ILE A 83 -1.55 -5.70 -11.33
N ARG A 84 -2.30 -5.45 -12.40
CA ARG A 84 -1.72 -4.96 -13.67
C ARG A 84 -0.99 -3.64 -13.47
N ARG A 85 -1.58 -2.72 -12.71
CA ARG A 85 -0.96 -1.43 -12.41
C ARG A 85 0.33 -1.61 -11.63
N LEU A 86 0.32 -2.48 -10.62
CA LEU A 86 1.51 -2.78 -9.83
C LEU A 86 2.62 -3.32 -10.71
N ARG A 87 2.33 -4.25 -11.60
CA ARG A 87 3.31 -4.83 -12.52
C ARG A 87 3.88 -3.79 -13.49
N ARG A 88 3.03 -2.92 -14.02
CA ARG A 88 3.44 -1.86 -14.96
C ARG A 88 4.43 -0.91 -14.29
N TYR A 89 4.10 -0.42 -13.11
CA TYR A 89 4.95 0.51 -12.38
C TYR A 89 6.21 -0.17 -11.86
N GLY A 90 6.13 -1.45 -11.49
CA GLY A 90 7.28 -2.25 -11.10
C GLY A 90 8.27 -2.42 -12.25
N ALA A 91 7.78 -2.71 -13.45
CA ALA A 91 8.63 -2.83 -14.64
C ALA A 91 9.29 -1.49 -14.97
N SER A 92 8.55 -0.38 -14.91
CA SER A 92 9.08 0.97 -15.15
C SER A 92 10.15 1.33 -14.13
N ALA A 93 9.93 1.04 -12.85
CA ALA A 93 10.91 1.29 -11.79
C ALA A 93 12.19 0.48 -12.01
N SER A 94 12.07 -0.79 -12.39
CA SER A 94 13.22 -1.64 -12.70
C SER A 94 14.01 -1.12 -13.90
N ALA A 95 13.32 -0.64 -14.93
CA ALA A 95 13.97 -0.05 -16.11
C ALA A 95 14.70 1.24 -15.75
N SER A 96 14.15 2.05 -14.85
CA SER A 96 14.76 3.32 -14.43
C SER A 96 16.06 3.13 -13.65
N ILE A 97 16.18 2.03 -12.93
CA ILE A 97 17.37 1.74 -12.11
C ILE A 97 18.56 1.32 -12.99
N ARG A 98 18.28 0.84 -14.18
CA ARG A 98 19.31 0.40 -15.12
C ARG A 98 19.89 1.60 -15.89
#